data_1b8877de1e64d5d50034463275b53ace
#
_entry.id   1b8877de1e64d5d50034463275b53ace
#
_cell.length_a   1.000
_cell.length_b   1.000
_cell.length_c   1.000
_cell.angle_alpha   90.00
_cell.angle_beta   90.00
_cell.angle_gamma   90.00
#
_symmetry.space_group_name_H-M   'P 1'
#
loop_
_entity.id
_entity.type
_entity.pdbx_description
1 polymer ?
#
loop_
_entity_poly.entity_id
_entity_poly.type
_entity_poly.pdbx_seq_one_letter_code
_entity_poly.pdbx_strand_id
1 'polypeptide(L)'
;KEAIYKKTVELYPNDYRAYNNLGMMAYANGDLATAENYFKQAASKSSNAAEVNTNLGLIELTKGNVANAETYLSKSTGANTANEALGNLYIKQGQYDRAVQAFGDTKTNSAALAQILAKDYNKAKSTLSAVKNPDAYTNYLMAIVGARTNNADLVKSSMDKVKQQDAALAAKAQNDREFAKYANEIK
;
A
#
# COMPACT_ATOMS: atom_id res chain seq x y z
N LYS A 1 26.75 3.91 10.48
CA LYS A 1 25.98 4.70 9.49
C LYS A 1 25.55 6.06 10.04
N GLU A 2 24.99 6.14 11.26
CA GLU A 2 24.53 7.39 11.86
C GLU A 2 25.64 8.44 11.97
N ALA A 3 26.84 8.06 12.43
CA ALA A 3 27.98 8.97 12.54
C ALA A 3 28.38 9.57 11.20
N ILE A 4 28.27 8.80 10.11
CA ILE A 4 28.56 9.27 8.75
C ILE A 4 27.54 10.33 8.34
N TYR A 5 26.26 10.11 8.58
CA TYR A 5 25.21 11.07 8.22
C TYR A 5 25.31 12.36 9.04
N LYS A 6 25.62 12.26 10.35
CA LYS A 6 25.86 13.43 11.21
C LYS A 6 27.02 14.27 10.69
N LYS A 7 28.13 13.62 10.29
CA LYS A 7 29.27 14.31 9.70
C LYS A 7 28.93 14.92 8.34
N THR A 8 28.12 14.25 7.53
CA THR A 8 27.65 14.79 6.25
C THR A 8 26.82 16.05 6.46
N VAL A 9 25.97 16.10 7.48
CA VAL A 9 25.19 17.30 7.83
C VAL A 9 26.11 18.46 8.23
N GLU A 10 27.19 18.19 8.97
CA GLU A 10 28.18 19.21 9.34
C GLU A 10 28.90 19.79 8.12
N LEU A 11 29.29 18.92 7.18
CA LEU A 11 30.02 19.31 5.97
C LEU A 11 29.12 19.93 4.89
N TYR A 12 27.91 19.44 4.76
CA TYR A 12 26.95 19.83 3.72
C TYR A 12 25.57 20.17 4.37
N PRO A 13 25.48 21.27 5.12
CA PRO A 13 24.30 21.59 5.91
C PRO A 13 23.05 21.90 5.08
N ASN A 14 23.21 22.10 3.76
CA ASN A 14 22.11 22.38 2.83
C ASN A 14 21.69 21.14 2.02
N ASP A 15 22.34 19.99 2.22
CA ASP A 15 21.97 18.75 1.54
C ASP A 15 20.88 18.02 2.34
N TYR A 16 19.65 18.03 1.84
CA TYR A 16 18.52 17.42 2.51
C TYR A 16 18.67 15.91 2.70
N ARG A 17 19.45 15.22 1.87
CA ARG A 17 19.55 13.75 1.87
C ARG A 17 20.10 13.21 3.18
N ALA A 18 21.07 13.89 3.76
CA ALA A 18 21.65 13.47 5.05
C ALA A 18 20.62 13.59 6.19
N TYR A 19 19.86 14.68 6.22
CA TYR A 19 18.78 14.85 7.20
C TYR A 19 17.68 13.80 6.99
N ASN A 20 17.31 13.53 5.76
CA ASN A 20 16.33 12.50 5.44
C ASN A 20 16.80 11.11 5.92
N ASN A 21 18.06 10.76 5.69
CA ASN A 21 18.63 9.49 6.12
C ASN A 21 18.66 9.36 7.64
N LEU A 22 19.00 10.43 8.36
CA LEU A 22 18.94 10.46 9.83
C LEU A 22 17.50 10.28 10.33
N GLY A 23 16.55 10.91 9.66
CA GLY A 23 15.12 10.74 9.95
C GLY A 23 14.66 9.30 9.76
N MET A 24 15.06 8.67 8.67
CA MET A 24 14.73 7.26 8.40
C MET A 24 15.33 6.31 9.46
N MET A 25 16.54 6.57 9.93
CA MET A 25 17.14 5.79 11.01
C MET A 25 16.37 5.93 12.31
N ALA A 26 16.00 7.14 12.68
CA ALA A 26 15.19 7.41 13.87
C ALA A 26 13.81 6.73 13.76
N TYR A 27 13.19 6.79 12.60
CA TYR A 27 11.90 6.11 12.31
C TYR A 27 12.02 4.60 12.51
N ALA A 28 13.06 3.98 11.95
CA ALA A 28 13.32 2.56 12.10
C ALA A 28 13.55 2.13 13.55
N ASN A 29 14.07 3.03 14.38
CA ASN A 29 14.26 2.81 15.81
C ASN A 29 13.00 3.11 16.66
N GLY A 30 11.91 3.54 16.02
CA GLY A 30 10.66 3.88 16.70
C GLY A 30 10.65 5.29 17.33
N ASP A 31 11.70 6.07 17.13
CA ASP A 31 11.77 7.45 17.64
C ASP A 31 11.13 8.42 16.64
N LEU A 32 9.79 8.47 16.68
CA LEU A 32 9.00 9.26 15.74
C LEU A 32 9.24 10.76 15.89
N ALA A 33 9.47 11.25 17.09
CA ALA A 33 9.70 12.68 17.34
C ALA A 33 11.02 13.14 16.71
N THR A 34 12.09 12.39 16.89
CA THR A 34 13.39 12.66 16.27
C THR A 34 13.31 12.51 14.75
N ALA A 35 12.62 11.47 14.26
CA ALA A 35 12.39 11.25 12.82
C ALA A 35 11.69 12.46 12.19
N GLU A 36 10.60 12.91 12.78
CA GLU A 36 9.84 14.05 12.29
C GLU A 36 10.70 15.32 12.23
N ASN A 37 11.50 15.56 13.27
CA ASN A 37 12.40 16.72 13.33
C ASN A 37 13.42 16.69 12.19
N TYR A 38 14.07 15.55 11.94
CA TYR A 38 15.00 15.42 10.83
C TYR A 38 14.32 15.57 9.46
N PHE A 39 13.13 14.99 9.26
CA PHE A 39 12.39 15.15 8.01
C PHE A 39 11.98 16.61 7.76
N LYS A 40 11.59 17.34 8.82
CA LYS A 40 11.30 18.76 8.72
C LYS A 40 12.53 19.59 8.36
N GLN A 41 13.69 19.25 8.92
CA GLN A 41 14.96 19.87 8.54
C GLN A 41 15.28 19.56 7.07
N ALA A 42 15.09 18.33 6.62
CA ALA A 42 15.26 17.95 5.22
C ALA A 42 14.32 18.77 4.31
N ALA A 43 13.06 18.89 4.69
CA ALA A 43 12.07 19.67 3.94
C ALA A 43 12.42 21.16 3.87
N SER A 44 13.05 21.71 4.90
CA SER A 44 13.53 23.09 4.88
C SER A 44 14.65 23.34 3.85
N LYS A 45 15.39 22.28 3.49
CA LYS A 45 16.44 22.32 2.47
C LYS A 45 15.91 22.00 1.09
N SER A 46 14.88 21.17 0.99
CA SER A 46 14.22 20.82 -0.29
C SER A 46 12.74 20.48 -0.05
N SER A 47 11.88 21.46 -0.23
CA SER A 47 10.43 21.32 -0.01
C SER A 47 9.74 20.42 -1.05
N ASN A 48 10.38 20.17 -2.18
CA ASN A 48 9.84 19.38 -3.29
C ASN A 48 10.40 17.97 -3.38
N ALA A 49 11.28 17.57 -2.44
CA ALA A 49 11.84 16.22 -2.45
C ALA A 49 10.72 15.20 -2.16
N ALA A 50 10.44 14.33 -3.13
CA ALA A 50 9.37 13.35 -3.04
C ALA A 50 9.56 12.39 -1.86
N GLU A 51 10.79 11.92 -1.64
CA GLU A 51 11.11 11.03 -0.53
C GLU A 51 10.88 11.68 0.84
N VAL A 52 11.17 12.96 0.98
CA VAL A 52 10.96 13.70 2.24
C VAL A 52 9.47 13.88 2.50
N ASN A 53 8.71 14.29 1.49
CA ASN A 53 7.26 14.43 1.60
C ASN A 53 6.59 13.07 1.87
N THR A 54 7.06 11.99 1.27
CA THR A 54 6.58 10.63 1.58
C THR A 54 6.80 10.29 3.05
N ASN A 55 7.99 10.53 3.56
CA ASN A 55 8.34 10.23 4.96
C ASN A 55 7.53 11.07 5.94
N LEU A 56 7.34 12.36 5.67
CA LEU A 56 6.47 13.22 6.48
C LEU A 56 5.02 12.74 6.45
N GLY A 57 4.52 12.33 5.29
CA GLY A 57 3.19 11.75 5.15
C GLY A 57 3.01 10.48 5.97
N LEU A 58 4.00 9.59 5.97
CA LEU A 58 3.98 8.35 6.78
C LEU A 58 3.99 8.66 8.29
N ILE A 59 4.76 9.67 8.72
CA ILE A 59 4.74 10.15 10.11
C ILE A 59 3.34 10.62 10.50
N GLU A 60 2.71 11.44 9.64
CA GLU A 60 1.36 11.95 9.91
C GLU A 60 0.32 10.81 9.97
N LEU A 61 0.44 9.79 9.11
CA LEU A 61 -0.42 8.60 9.19
C LEU A 61 -0.26 7.88 10.52
N THR A 62 0.98 7.70 10.99
CA THR A 62 1.26 7.07 12.28
C THR A 62 0.67 7.85 13.44
N LYS A 63 0.64 9.17 13.34
CA LYS A 63 0.03 10.06 14.32
C LYS A 63 -1.50 10.15 14.22
N GLY A 64 -2.10 9.59 13.18
CA GLY A 64 -3.52 9.65 12.90
C GLY A 64 -3.98 10.97 12.24
N ASN A 65 -3.04 11.79 11.78
CA ASN A 65 -3.33 13.07 11.13
C ASN A 65 -3.57 12.88 9.62
N VAL A 66 -4.73 12.37 9.26
CA VAL A 66 -5.06 11.94 7.90
C VAL A 66 -4.98 13.09 6.89
N ALA A 67 -5.51 14.27 7.21
CA ALA A 67 -5.50 15.42 6.30
C ALA A 67 -4.07 15.89 5.98
N ASN A 68 -3.21 15.95 6.99
CA ASN A 68 -1.80 16.30 6.79
C ASN A 68 -1.06 15.23 6.00
N ALA A 69 -1.33 13.96 6.27
CA ALA A 69 -0.76 12.84 5.53
C ALA A 69 -1.11 12.94 4.04
N GLU A 70 -2.37 13.18 3.72
CA GLU A 70 -2.82 13.35 2.33
C GLU A 70 -2.10 14.52 1.66
N THR A 71 -1.94 15.63 2.34
CA THR A 71 -1.23 16.81 1.81
C THR A 71 0.22 16.48 1.45
N TYR A 72 0.95 15.81 2.34
CA TYR A 72 2.34 15.43 2.07
C TYR A 72 2.45 14.37 0.97
N LEU A 73 1.65 13.31 1.03
CA LEU A 73 1.69 12.22 0.07
C LEU A 73 1.31 12.67 -1.34
N SER A 74 0.38 13.61 -1.46
CA SER A 74 -0.02 14.19 -2.75
C SER A 74 1.11 14.97 -3.43
N LYS A 75 2.04 15.53 -2.66
CA LYS A 75 3.25 16.19 -3.19
C LYS A 75 4.29 15.19 -3.70
N SER A 76 4.13 13.92 -3.39
CA SER A 76 5.06 12.84 -3.73
C SER A 76 4.54 11.98 -4.87
N THR A 77 3.61 12.48 -5.68
CA THR A 77 3.05 11.76 -6.82
C THR A 77 4.17 11.28 -7.75
N GLY A 78 4.15 9.98 -8.09
CA GLY A 78 5.20 9.32 -8.85
C GLY A 78 6.16 8.47 -8.00
N ALA A 79 6.21 8.65 -6.69
CA ALA A 79 6.92 7.75 -5.80
C ALA A 79 6.01 6.56 -5.44
N ASN A 80 6.45 5.32 -5.73
CA ASN A 80 5.63 4.13 -5.51
C ASN A 80 5.14 3.99 -4.07
N THR A 81 6.01 4.24 -3.09
CA THR A 81 5.64 4.16 -1.67
C THR A 81 4.56 5.17 -1.29
N ALA A 82 4.66 6.41 -1.80
CA ALA A 82 3.66 7.45 -1.57
C ALA A 82 2.32 7.09 -2.23
N ASN A 83 2.36 6.58 -3.45
CA ASN A 83 1.16 6.16 -4.17
C ASN A 83 0.45 5.01 -3.46
N GLU A 84 1.18 4.03 -2.96
CA GLU A 84 0.62 2.93 -2.16
C GLU A 84 0.01 3.43 -0.85
N ALA A 85 0.72 4.27 -0.11
CA ALA A 85 0.23 4.82 1.15
C ALA A 85 -1.05 5.63 0.94
N LEU A 86 -1.07 6.47 -0.10
CA LEU A 86 -2.24 7.29 -0.46
C LEU A 86 -3.41 6.42 -0.92
N GLY A 87 -3.15 5.42 -1.75
CA GLY A 87 -4.16 4.46 -2.21
C GLY A 87 -4.81 3.72 -1.05
N ASN A 88 -4.01 3.21 -0.12
CA ASN A 88 -4.50 2.54 1.09
C ASN A 88 -5.31 3.49 1.98
N LEU A 89 -4.89 4.74 2.09
CA LEU A 89 -5.63 5.76 2.82
C LEU A 89 -7.02 5.98 2.23
N TYR A 90 -7.12 6.11 0.91
CA TYR A 90 -8.40 6.29 0.23
C TYR A 90 -9.31 5.05 0.36
N ILE A 91 -8.76 3.83 0.36
CA ILE A 91 -9.54 2.62 0.65
C ILE A 91 -10.17 2.72 2.04
N LYS A 92 -9.40 3.09 3.05
CA LYS A 92 -9.90 3.25 4.42
C LYS A 92 -11.00 4.31 4.54
N GLN A 93 -10.93 5.34 3.72
CA GLN A 93 -11.93 6.42 3.67
C GLN A 93 -13.16 6.06 2.82
N GLY A 94 -13.18 4.91 2.16
CA GLY A 94 -14.24 4.54 1.23
C GLY A 94 -14.21 5.29 -0.10
N GLN A 95 -13.11 5.97 -0.41
CA GLN A 95 -12.93 6.72 -1.66
C GLN A 95 -12.25 5.85 -2.71
N TYR A 96 -12.95 4.85 -3.20
CA TYR A 96 -12.37 3.77 -4.01
C TYR A 96 -11.87 4.24 -5.38
N ASP A 97 -12.57 5.17 -6.03
CA ASP A 97 -12.13 5.72 -7.32
C ASP A 97 -10.83 6.49 -7.17
N ARG A 98 -10.67 7.27 -6.10
CA ARG A 98 -9.42 7.96 -5.78
C ARG A 98 -8.30 6.99 -5.45
N ALA A 99 -8.61 5.90 -4.76
CA ALA A 99 -7.65 4.83 -4.49
C ALA A 99 -7.12 4.21 -5.78
N VAL A 100 -8.00 3.89 -6.73
CA VAL A 100 -7.62 3.35 -8.04
C VAL A 100 -6.69 4.33 -8.77
N GLN A 101 -6.98 5.62 -8.75
CA GLN A 101 -6.12 6.64 -9.36
C GLN A 101 -4.75 6.71 -8.69
N ALA A 102 -4.71 6.65 -7.36
CA ALA A 102 -3.47 6.71 -6.59
C ALA A 102 -2.56 5.50 -6.87
N PHE A 103 -3.12 4.30 -6.95
CA PHE A 103 -2.35 3.09 -7.29
C PHE A 103 -1.91 3.08 -8.77
N GLY A 104 -2.67 3.69 -9.67
CA GLY A 104 -2.36 3.71 -11.10
C GLY A 104 -2.16 2.30 -11.66
N ASP A 105 -1.04 2.05 -12.31
CA ASP A 105 -0.70 0.77 -12.93
C ASP A 105 0.06 -0.20 -12.00
N THR A 106 0.08 0.07 -10.71
CA THR A 106 0.75 -0.79 -9.72
C THR A 106 0.15 -2.20 -9.73
N LYS A 107 1.01 -3.23 -9.78
CA LYS A 107 0.60 -4.65 -9.81
C LYS A 107 0.76 -5.26 -8.43
N THR A 108 -0.16 -4.92 -7.53
CA THR A 108 -0.19 -5.38 -6.13
C THR A 108 -1.60 -5.80 -5.72
N ASN A 109 -1.68 -6.57 -4.65
CA ASN A 109 -2.96 -6.95 -4.05
C ASN A 109 -3.77 -5.72 -3.61
N SER A 110 -3.12 -4.72 -3.06
CA SER A 110 -3.81 -3.49 -2.61
C SER A 110 -4.42 -2.73 -3.78
N ALA A 111 -3.71 -2.60 -4.90
CA ALA A 111 -4.24 -1.97 -6.11
C ALA A 111 -5.47 -2.75 -6.65
N ALA A 112 -5.38 -4.08 -6.68
CA ALA A 112 -6.48 -4.93 -7.10
C ALA A 112 -7.68 -4.81 -6.16
N LEU A 113 -7.46 -4.75 -4.86
CA LEU A 113 -8.53 -4.54 -3.89
C LEU A 113 -9.28 -3.23 -4.16
N ALA A 114 -8.56 -2.15 -4.41
CA ALA A 114 -9.18 -0.87 -4.77
C ALA A 114 -10.05 -1.00 -6.03
N GLN A 115 -9.55 -1.70 -7.03
CA GLN A 115 -10.27 -1.94 -8.29
C GLN A 115 -11.54 -2.78 -8.06
N ILE A 116 -11.48 -3.81 -7.23
CA ILE A 116 -12.65 -4.63 -6.84
C ILE A 116 -13.69 -3.75 -6.14
N LEU A 117 -13.27 -2.95 -5.18
CA LEU A 117 -14.16 -2.06 -4.42
C LEU A 117 -14.77 -0.96 -5.29
N ALA A 118 -14.03 -0.50 -6.30
CA ALA A 118 -14.52 0.41 -7.33
C ALA A 118 -15.35 -0.29 -8.42
N LYS A 119 -15.54 -1.61 -8.33
CA LYS A 119 -16.29 -2.46 -9.25
C LYS A 119 -15.69 -2.57 -10.66
N ASP A 120 -14.40 -2.30 -10.80
CA ASP A 120 -13.64 -2.55 -12.03
C ASP A 120 -13.00 -3.93 -11.99
N TYR A 121 -13.83 -4.95 -12.20
CA TYR A 121 -13.42 -6.35 -12.05
C TYR A 121 -12.46 -6.81 -13.15
N ASN A 122 -12.60 -6.30 -14.36
CA ASN A 122 -11.71 -6.63 -15.46
C ASN A 122 -10.28 -6.13 -15.19
N LYS A 123 -10.16 -4.89 -14.70
CA LYS A 123 -8.88 -4.31 -14.32
C LYS A 123 -8.28 -5.07 -13.13
N ALA A 124 -9.10 -5.39 -12.12
CA ALA A 124 -8.66 -6.17 -10.96
C ALA A 124 -8.10 -7.54 -11.37
N LYS A 125 -8.78 -8.25 -12.25
CA LYS A 125 -8.31 -9.54 -12.79
C LYS A 125 -6.96 -9.40 -13.48
N SER A 126 -6.81 -8.39 -14.32
CA SER A 126 -5.55 -8.08 -15.01
C SER A 126 -4.42 -7.77 -14.03
N THR A 127 -4.69 -6.94 -13.03
CA THR A 127 -3.73 -6.58 -11.99
C THR A 127 -3.27 -7.80 -11.19
N LEU A 128 -4.21 -8.64 -10.74
CA LEU A 128 -3.90 -9.85 -9.96
C LEU A 128 -3.09 -10.86 -10.77
N SER A 129 -3.38 -10.99 -12.06
CA SER A 129 -2.63 -11.87 -12.96
C SER A 129 -1.18 -11.41 -13.18
N ALA A 130 -0.89 -10.13 -12.93
CA ALA A 130 0.42 -9.53 -13.11
C ALA A 130 1.20 -9.36 -11.79
N VAL A 131 0.66 -9.76 -10.64
CA VAL A 131 1.36 -9.73 -9.36
C VAL A 131 2.58 -10.66 -9.43
N LYS A 132 3.75 -10.15 -9.07
CA LYS A 132 5.02 -10.87 -9.26
C LYS A 132 5.14 -12.15 -8.44
N ASN A 133 4.79 -12.14 -7.19
CA ASN A 133 4.86 -13.30 -6.30
C ASN A 133 3.49 -13.51 -5.67
N PRO A 134 2.53 -14.09 -6.43
CA PRO A 134 1.17 -14.24 -5.93
C PRO A 134 1.15 -15.14 -4.70
N ASP A 135 0.56 -14.63 -3.63
CA ASP A 135 0.34 -15.36 -2.39
C ASP A 135 -1.12 -15.85 -2.28
N ALA A 136 -1.45 -16.45 -1.15
CA ALA A 136 -2.81 -16.93 -0.91
C ALA A 136 -3.84 -15.79 -1.00
N TYR A 137 -3.50 -14.60 -0.51
CA TYR A 137 -4.40 -13.44 -0.59
C TYR A 137 -4.62 -12.98 -2.03
N THR A 138 -3.61 -13.02 -2.89
CA THR A 138 -3.75 -12.75 -4.33
C THR A 138 -4.82 -13.65 -4.95
N ASN A 139 -4.74 -14.94 -4.66
CA ASN A 139 -5.71 -15.92 -5.16
C ASN A 139 -7.09 -15.78 -4.52
N TYR A 140 -7.16 -15.38 -3.26
CA TYR A 140 -8.42 -15.08 -2.58
C TYR A 140 -9.13 -13.90 -3.26
N LEU A 141 -8.41 -12.82 -3.57
CA LEU A 141 -8.95 -11.68 -4.32
C LEU A 141 -9.41 -12.09 -5.72
N MET A 142 -8.67 -12.98 -6.39
CA MET A 142 -9.07 -13.50 -7.69
C MET A 142 -10.38 -14.31 -7.59
N ALA A 143 -10.54 -15.10 -6.54
CA ALA A 143 -11.80 -15.81 -6.27
C ALA A 143 -12.97 -14.82 -6.06
N ILE A 144 -12.74 -13.71 -5.36
CA ILE A 144 -13.76 -12.64 -5.21
C ILE A 144 -14.14 -12.06 -6.57
N VAL A 145 -13.16 -11.80 -7.43
CA VAL A 145 -13.44 -11.35 -8.82
C VAL A 145 -14.32 -12.37 -9.54
N GLY A 146 -14.01 -13.66 -9.41
CA GLY A 146 -14.82 -14.74 -9.96
C GLY A 146 -16.26 -14.70 -9.46
N ALA A 147 -16.44 -14.57 -8.14
CA ALA A 147 -17.76 -14.49 -7.52
C ALA A 147 -18.56 -13.26 -8.00
N ARG A 148 -17.90 -12.12 -8.10
CA ARG A 148 -18.53 -10.84 -8.53
C ARG A 148 -18.85 -10.79 -10.01
N THR A 149 -18.20 -11.62 -10.82
CA THR A 149 -18.43 -11.72 -12.27
C THR A 149 -19.21 -12.98 -12.66
N ASN A 150 -19.77 -13.70 -11.71
CA ASN A 150 -20.52 -14.95 -11.92
C ASN A 150 -19.70 -16.03 -12.67
N ASN A 151 -18.43 -16.14 -12.36
CA ASN A 151 -17.52 -17.10 -12.96
C ASN A 151 -17.15 -18.19 -11.94
N ALA A 152 -17.96 -19.25 -11.89
CA ALA A 152 -17.78 -20.35 -10.94
C ALA A 152 -16.44 -21.07 -11.12
N ASP A 153 -15.97 -21.24 -12.36
CA ASP A 153 -14.69 -21.90 -12.65
C ASP A 153 -13.52 -21.09 -12.09
N LEU A 154 -13.57 -19.77 -12.20
CA LEU A 154 -12.56 -18.89 -11.63
C LEU A 154 -12.57 -18.94 -10.09
N VAL A 155 -13.75 -18.97 -9.48
CA VAL A 155 -13.89 -19.14 -8.03
C VAL A 155 -13.22 -20.45 -7.58
N LYS A 156 -13.54 -21.56 -8.24
CA LYS A 156 -12.99 -22.87 -7.90
C LYS A 156 -11.47 -22.92 -8.09
N SER A 157 -10.97 -22.55 -9.25
CA SER A 157 -9.53 -22.63 -9.57
C SER A 157 -8.71 -21.75 -8.65
N SER A 158 -9.19 -20.55 -8.34
CA SER A 158 -8.51 -19.62 -7.43
C SER A 158 -8.53 -20.12 -5.99
N MET A 159 -9.67 -20.64 -5.53
CA MET A 159 -9.79 -21.17 -4.16
C MET A 159 -8.98 -22.44 -3.96
N ASP A 160 -8.84 -23.29 -5.00
CA ASP A 160 -7.95 -24.45 -4.94
C ASP A 160 -6.49 -24.03 -4.67
N LYS A 161 -6.04 -22.93 -5.27
CA LYS A 161 -4.73 -22.35 -4.99
C LYS A 161 -4.62 -21.80 -3.57
N VAL A 162 -5.66 -21.13 -3.07
CA VAL A 162 -5.71 -20.66 -1.68
C VAL A 162 -5.55 -21.83 -0.71
N LYS A 163 -6.26 -22.94 -0.95
CA LYS A 163 -6.15 -24.16 -0.09
C LYS A 163 -4.74 -24.70 -0.04
N GLN A 164 -4.03 -24.69 -1.16
CA GLN A 164 -2.65 -25.17 -1.22
C GLN A 164 -1.67 -24.27 -0.50
N GLN A 165 -1.92 -22.94 -0.51
CA GLN A 165 -1.02 -21.93 0.06
C GLN A 165 -1.33 -21.60 1.50
N ASP A 166 -2.60 -21.55 1.88
CA ASP A 166 -3.09 -21.17 3.21
C ASP A 166 -4.44 -21.83 3.51
N ALA A 167 -4.40 -22.99 4.11
CA ALA A 167 -5.61 -23.75 4.47
C ALA A 167 -6.52 -23.00 5.44
N ALA A 168 -5.96 -22.18 6.34
CA ALA A 168 -6.74 -21.40 7.29
C ALA A 168 -7.55 -20.31 6.59
N LEU A 169 -6.94 -19.64 5.60
CA LEU A 169 -7.63 -18.64 4.78
C LEU A 169 -8.75 -19.29 3.96
N ALA A 170 -8.50 -20.46 3.38
CA ALA A 170 -9.51 -21.23 2.66
C ALA A 170 -10.68 -21.63 3.54
N ALA A 171 -10.44 -22.01 4.80
CA ALA A 171 -11.48 -22.32 5.77
C ALA A 171 -12.36 -21.09 6.09
N LYS A 172 -11.76 -19.91 6.19
CA LYS A 172 -12.51 -18.65 6.40
C LYS A 172 -13.43 -18.34 5.23
N ALA A 173 -13.05 -18.70 4.01
CA ALA A 173 -13.85 -18.46 2.81
C ALA A 173 -15.23 -19.13 2.88
N GLN A 174 -15.37 -20.26 3.57
CA GLN A 174 -16.65 -20.96 3.70
C GLN A 174 -17.70 -20.16 4.46
N ASN A 175 -17.26 -19.23 5.31
CA ASN A 175 -18.15 -18.32 6.05
C ASN A 175 -18.19 -16.91 5.44
N ASP A 176 -17.47 -16.67 4.34
CA ASP A 176 -17.47 -15.39 3.66
C ASP A 176 -18.69 -15.26 2.76
N ARG A 177 -19.47 -14.19 2.97
CA ARG A 177 -20.67 -13.90 2.19
C ARG A 177 -20.41 -13.74 0.69
N GLU A 178 -19.19 -13.34 0.31
CA GLU A 178 -18.79 -13.25 -1.10
C GLU A 178 -18.99 -14.58 -1.85
N PHE A 179 -18.81 -15.70 -1.16
CA PHE A 179 -18.88 -17.04 -1.75
C PHE A 179 -20.15 -17.82 -1.41
N ALA A 180 -21.17 -17.15 -0.89
CA ALA A 180 -22.43 -17.83 -0.48
C ALA A 180 -23.06 -18.66 -1.60
N LYS A 181 -22.99 -18.17 -2.83
CA LYS A 181 -23.51 -18.88 -4.03
C LYS A 181 -22.58 -19.97 -4.54
N TYR A 182 -21.36 -20.04 -4.04
CA TYR A 182 -20.29 -20.90 -4.55
C TYR A 182 -19.81 -21.92 -3.50
N ALA A 183 -20.68 -22.31 -2.58
CA ALA A 183 -20.34 -23.24 -1.53
C ALA A 183 -19.78 -24.57 -2.04
N ASN A 184 -20.24 -25.05 -3.21
CA ASN A 184 -19.74 -26.28 -3.81
C ASN A 184 -18.35 -26.13 -4.43
N GLU A 185 -18.04 -24.96 -4.98
CA GLU A 185 -16.77 -24.66 -5.63
C GLU A 185 -15.64 -24.45 -4.61
N ILE A 186 -15.96 -24.08 -3.37
CA ILE A 186 -14.96 -23.74 -2.33
C ILE A 186 -14.81 -24.80 -1.23
N LYS A 187 -15.51 -25.95 -1.31
CA LYS A 187 -15.40 -27.07 -0.36
C LYS A 187 -14.01 -27.64 -0.24
#